data_241c2b1c0edc3737c8f2b96319f8d5b8
#
_entry.id   241c2b1c0edc3737c8f2b96319f8d5b8
#
_cell.length_a   1.000
_cell.length_b   1.000
_cell.length_c   1.000
_cell.angle_alpha   90.00
_cell.angle_beta   90.00
_cell.angle_gamma   90.00
#
_symmetry.space_group_name_H-M   'P 1'
#
loop_
_entity.id
_entity.type
_entity.pdbx_description
1 polymer ?
#
loop_
_entity_poly.entity_id
_entity_poly.type
_entity_poly.pdbx_seq_one_letter_code
_entity_poly.pdbx_strand_id
1 'polypeptide(L)'
;LSEYADLDLLAPVDSSILRANIPSRLRSEDNRWFGFSERARILVTSKTRVAEGAVLDLEDLAKPEWKGRICSRAGSHDYNRALVASMIAAHGEAATETWARGVVDNLARKPQGNDRSQAKAIFQGLCDVAIMNSYYYGNMKFGDKADQKDWAQSIRLVFTNQSNRGNHMNISGGGVAKYAKNKMAAIAFLEFLTEEKAQHLYGEINFEYPVNPSVLVNGELASWGRFKPDTLPIERLAALAPKAQMIIDRVGW
;
A
#
# COMPACT_ATOMS: atom_id res chain seq x y z
N LEU A 1 3.35 -0.96 13.33
CA LEU A 1 4.54 -0.35 13.96
C LEU A 1 4.13 0.64 15.04
N SER A 2 3.23 1.56 14.76
CA SER A 2 2.73 2.54 15.75
C SER A 2 2.12 1.84 16.97
N GLU A 3 1.34 0.79 16.77
CA GLU A 3 0.78 -0.02 17.87
C GLU A 3 1.87 -0.58 18.80
N TYR A 4 2.98 -1.07 18.26
CA TYR A 4 4.11 -1.53 19.08
C TYR A 4 4.81 -0.37 19.82
N ALA A 5 4.87 0.80 19.22
CA ALA A 5 5.41 2.00 19.87
C ALA A 5 4.49 2.45 21.00
N ASP A 6 3.17 2.48 20.79
CA ASP A 6 2.14 2.85 21.78
C ASP A 6 2.13 1.90 22.98
N LEU A 7 2.42 0.61 22.74
CA LEU A 7 2.58 -0.41 23.79
C LEU A 7 3.97 -0.37 24.46
N ASP A 8 4.81 0.62 24.14
CA ASP A 8 6.17 0.77 24.67
C ASP A 8 7.08 -0.46 24.46
N LEU A 9 6.89 -1.14 23.32
CA LEU A 9 7.67 -2.34 22.95
C LEU A 9 8.90 -2.02 22.10
N LEU A 10 9.01 -0.78 21.61
CA LEU A 10 10.12 -0.30 20.78
C LEU A 10 10.97 0.73 21.52
N ALA A 11 12.28 0.61 21.40
CA ALA A 11 13.22 1.60 21.93
C ALA A 11 13.38 2.77 20.94
N PRO A 12 13.50 4.02 21.45
CA PRO A 12 13.90 5.12 20.58
C PRO A 12 15.35 4.91 20.09
N VAL A 13 15.61 5.27 18.83
CA VAL A 13 16.91 5.11 18.17
C VAL A 13 17.40 6.49 17.74
N ASP A 14 18.52 6.92 18.28
CA ASP A 14 19.23 8.13 17.84
C ASP A 14 20.28 7.77 16.80
N SER A 15 19.91 7.87 15.51
CA SER A 15 20.80 7.65 14.37
C SER A 15 20.67 8.78 13.37
N SER A 16 21.76 9.47 13.11
CA SER A 16 21.84 10.49 12.06
C SER A 16 21.69 9.88 10.67
N ILE A 17 22.14 8.64 10.46
CA ILE A 17 22.03 7.91 9.20
C ILE A 17 20.57 7.61 8.88
N LEU A 18 19.81 7.05 9.84
CA LEU A 18 18.39 6.79 9.64
C LEU A 18 17.60 8.06 9.37
N ARG A 19 17.92 9.16 10.09
CA ARG A 19 17.25 10.45 9.85
C ARG A 19 17.59 11.07 8.49
N ALA A 20 18.80 10.86 7.99
CA ALA A 20 19.21 11.37 6.69
C ALA A 20 18.58 10.56 5.54
N ASN A 21 18.52 9.24 5.69
CA ASN A 21 18.11 8.32 4.62
C ASN A 21 16.59 8.08 4.57
N ILE A 22 15.87 8.36 5.66
CA ILE A 22 14.42 8.12 5.74
C ILE A 22 13.69 9.44 5.94
N PRO A 23 12.88 9.90 4.98
CA PRO A 23 12.04 11.08 5.12
C PRO A 23 11.16 11.04 6.38
N SER A 24 10.97 12.18 7.03
CA SER A 24 10.22 12.29 8.30
C SER A 24 8.82 11.67 8.24
N ARG A 25 8.13 11.77 7.11
CA ARG A 25 6.81 11.16 6.90
C ARG A 25 6.78 9.64 6.99
N LEU A 26 7.95 8.97 6.88
CA LEU A 26 8.12 7.51 6.85
C LEU A 26 8.74 6.93 8.12
N ARG A 27 8.86 7.72 9.18
CA ARG A 27 9.36 7.28 10.50
C ARG A 27 8.58 7.95 11.60
N SER A 28 8.61 7.39 12.81
CA SER A 28 7.96 7.99 13.95
C SER A 28 8.69 9.26 14.44
N GLU A 29 7.93 10.24 14.92
CA GLU A 29 8.50 11.50 15.45
C GLU A 29 9.46 11.25 16.62
N ASP A 30 9.17 10.24 17.45
CA ASP A 30 10.00 9.81 18.59
C ASP A 30 11.10 8.79 18.21
N ASN A 31 11.30 8.51 16.92
CA ASN A 31 12.31 7.60 16.37
C ASN A 31 12.24 6.16 16.90
N ARG A 32 11.05 5.64 17.18
CA ARG A 32 10.86 4.25 17.62
C ARG A 32 10.69 3.28 16.47
N TRP A 33 10.21 3.74 15.31
CA TRP A 33 10.10 2.91 14.11
C TRP A 33 10.46 3.69 12.85
N PHE A 34 10.87 2.95 11.83
CA PHE A 34 11.38 3.45 10.55
C PHE A 34 10.82 2.63 9.39
N GLY A 35 10.42 3.29 8.30
CA GLY A 35 10.12 2.63 7.04
C GLY A 35 11.41 2.33 6.28
N PHE A 36 11.48 1.14 5.67
CA PHE A 36 12.63 0.72 4.86
C PHE A 36 12.29 0.54 3.39
N SER A 37 11.00 0.42 3.07
CA SER A 37 10.49 0.46 1.70
C SER A 37 9.07 1.01 1.68
N GLU A 38 8.66 1.54 0.53
CA GLU A 38 7.30 1.99 0.28
C GLU A 38 6.61 1.07 -0.71
N ARG A 39 5.31 0.86 -0.51
CA ARG A 39 4.46 0.09 -1.40
C ARG A 39 3.22 0.88 -1.77
N ALA A 40 2.93 0.94 -3.06
CA ALA A 40 1.76 1.61 -3.58
C ALA A 40 0.53 0.70 -3.46
N ARG A 41 -0.57 1.21 -2.89
CA ARG A 41 -1.88 0.59 -2.97
C ARG A 41 -2.58 1.17 -4.19
N ILE A 42 -2.72 0.36 -5.21
CA ILE A 42 -3.16 0.76 -6.55
C ILE A 42 -4.49 0.12 -6.91
N LEU A 43 -5.08 0.58 -8.00
CA LEU A 43 -6.09 -0.17 -8.70
C LEU A 43 -5.44 -1.01 -9.80
N VAL A 44 -6.02 -2.15 -10.08
CA VAL A 44 -5.72 -2.94 -11.27
C VAL A 44 -7.00 -3.15 -12.06
N THR A 45 -6.90 -3.03 -13.37
CA THR A 45 -8.04 -3.15 -14.27
C THR A 45 -7.81 -4.23 -15.32
N SER A 46 -8.89 -4.87 -15.76
CA SER A 46 -8.84 -5.80 -16.89
C SER A 46 -8.38 -5.06 -18.15
N LYS A 47 -7.34 -5.56 -18.82
CA LYS A 47 -6.84 -4.96 -20.07
C LYS A 47 -7.84 -5.00 -21.21
N THR A 48 -8.76 -5.97 -21.19
CA THR A 48 -9.70 -6.22 -22.30
C THR A 48 -11.10 -5.67 -22.05
N ARG A 49 -11.50 -5.49 -20.76
CA ARG A 49 -12.88 -5.10 -20.40
C ARG A 49 -12.99 -3.69 -19.83
N VAL A 50 -11.86 -3.05 -19.53
CA VAL A 50 -11.81 -1.68 -19.01
C VAL A 50 -10.93 -0.83 -19.94
N ALA A 51 -11.48 0.23 -20.48
CA ALA A 51 -10.72 1.17 -21.30
C ALA A 51 -9.62 1.85 -20.43
N GLU A 52 -8.50 2.17 -21.07
CA GLU A 52 -7.46 2.95 -20.39
C GLU A 52 -8.01 4.34 -20.00
N GLY A 53 -7.73 4.76 -18.77
CA GLY A 53 -8.25 6.02 -18.23
C GLY A 53 -9.70 6.00 -17.75
N ALA A 54 -10.40 4.86 -17.82
CA ALA A 54 -11.80 4.76 -17.33
C ALA A 54 -11.93 4.87 -15.80
N VAL A 55 -10.86 4.56 -15.06
CA VAL A 55 -10.77 4.76 -13.61
C VAL A 55 -9.43 5.41 -13.31
N LEU A 56 -9.43 6.53 -12.59
CA LEU A 56 -8.24 7.33 -12.32
C LEU A 56 -8.04 7.58 -10.82
N ASP A 57 -9.12 7.72 -10.08
CA ASP A 57 -9.10 8.05 -8.67
C ASP A 57 -9.74 6.93 -7.81
N LEU A 58 -9.36 6.83 -6.55
CA LEU A 58 -10.01 5.92 -5.60
C LEU A 58 -11.49 6.24 -5.45
N GLU A 59 -11.84 7.49 -5.58
CA GLU A 59 -13.21 8.01 -5.53
C GLU A 59 -14.10 7.42 -6.61
N ASP A 60 -13.53 7.10 -7.76
CA ASP A 60 -14.25 6.51 -8.90
C ASP A 60 -14.91 5.17 -8.56
N LEU A 61 -14.31 4.41 -7.61
CA LEU A 61 -14.83 3.09 -7.23
C LEU A 61 -16.27 3.13 -6.66
N ALA A 62 -16.71 4.27 -6.15
CA ALA A 62 -18.06 4.44 -5.63
C ALA A 62 -19.10 4.82 -6.72
N LYS A 63 -18.65 5.06 -7.97
CA LYS A 63 -19.54 5.44 -9.07
C LYS A 63 -20.38 4.25 -9.53
N PRO A 64 -21.66 4.47 -9.92
CA PRO A 64 -22.59 3.38 -10.25
C PRO A 64 -22.20 2.55 -11.48
N GLU A 65 -21.37 3.08 -12.39
CA GLU A 65 -20.84 2.33 -13.55
C GLU A 65 -20.00 1.13 -13.18
N TRP A 66 -19.50 1.06 -11.95
CA TRP A 66 -18.71 -0.05 -11.42
C TRP A 66 -19.53 -1.10 -10.67
N LYS A 67 -20.86 -0.99 -10.68
CA LYS A 67 -21.73 -1.93 -9.97
C LYS A 67 -21.51 -3.38 -10.42
N GLY A 68 -21.19 -4.25 -9.46
CA GLY A 68 -20.93 -5.68 -9.72
C GLY A 68 -19.61 -5.92 -10.47
N ARG A 69 -18.68 -4.94 -10.47
CA ARG A 69 -17.44 -5.04 -11.26
C ARG A 69 -16.17 -4.91 -10.44
N ILE A 70 -16.27 -4.73 -9.12
CA ILE A 70 -15.12 -4.54 -8.23
C ILE A 70 -14.84 -5.79 -7.42
N CYS A 71 -13.56 -6.16 -7.29
CA CYS A 71 -13.11 -7.17 -6.33
C CYS A 71 -12.19 -6.54 -5.28
N SER A 72 -12.33 -6.98 -4.05
CA SER A 72 -11.49 -6.57 -2.93
C SER A 72 -11.27 -7.73 -1.96
N ARG A 73 -10.15 -7.69 -1.25
CA ARG A 73 -9.99 -8.44 0.00
C ARG A 73 -10.78 -7.77 1.12
N ALA A 74 -10.89 -8.42 2.27
CA ALA A 74 -11.59 -7.87 3.43
C ALA A 74 -11.14 -6.45 3.76
N GLY A 75 -12.09 -5.56 4.03
CA GLY A 75 -11.84 -4.18 4.42
C GLY A 75 -11.06 -4.09 5.74
N SER A 76 -11.32 -5.00 6.68
CA SER A 76 -10.62 -5.09 7.98
C SER A 76 -9.14 -5.46 7.89
N HIS A 77 -8.65 -5.92 6.72
CA HIS A 77 -7.23 -6.17 6.54
C HIS A 77 -6.44 -4.85 6.58
N ASP A 78 -5.25 -4.88 7.20
CA ASP A 78 -4.40 -3.69 7.42
C ASP A 78 -4.22 -2.81 6.19
N TYR A 79 -4.13 -3.40 4.98
CA TYR A 79 -3.94 -2.64 3.74
C TYR A 79 -5.17 -1.80 3.38
N ASN A 80 -6.38 -2.35 3.50
CA ASN A 80 -7.60 -1.62 3.21
C ASN A 80 -7.96 -0.66 4.37
N ARG A 81 -7.69 -1.06 5.63
CA ARG A 81 -7.84 -0.16 6.77
C ARG A 81 -6.98 1.09 6.63
N ALA A 82 -5.72 0.95 6.23
CA ALA A 82 -4.85 2.10 5.95
C ALA A 82 -5.36 2.94 4.75
N LEU A 83 -5.88 2.30 3.70
CA LEU A 83 -6.50 2.99 2.57
C LEU A 83 -7.71 3.82 3.02
N VAL A 84 -8.62 3.23 3.81
CA VAL A 84 -9.77 3.97 4.37
C VAL A 84 -9.32 5.10 5.30
N ALA A 85 -8.25 4.89 6.09
CA ALA A 85 -7.65 5.95 6.91
C ALA A 85 -7.14 7.12 6.04
N SER A 86 -6.54 6.84 4.88
CA SER A 86 -6.11 7.89 3.95
C SER A 86 -7.28 8.66 3.34
N MET A 87 -8.40 7.98 3.09
CA MET A 87 -9.63 8.63 2.62
C MET A 87 -10.23 9.53 3.71
N ILE A 88 -10.20 9.11 4.98
CA ILE A 88 -10.62 9.96 6.11
C ILE A 88 -9.75 11.22 6.21
N ALA A 89 -8.44 11.07 6.04
CA ALA A 89 -7.53 12.22 6.07
C ALA A 89 -7.82 13.23 4.94
N ALA A 90 -8.23 12.74 3.77
CA ALA A 90 -8.51 13.58 2.60
C ALA A 90 -9.92 14.21 2.64
N HIS A 91 -10.93 13.48 3.10
CA HIS A 91 -12.36 13.85 2.91
C HIS A 91 -13.16 13.94 4.21
N GLY A 92 -12.59 13.51 5.34
CA GLY A 92 -13.31 13.36 6.60
C GLY A 92 -14.15 12.08 6.67
N GLU A 93 -14.66 11.76 7.88
CA GLU A 93 -15.32 10.49 8.18
C GLU A 93 -16.62 10.28 7.38
N ALA A 94 -17.49 11.28 7.33
CA ALA A 94 -18.80 11.15 6.69
C ALA A 94 -18.70 10.89 5.17
N ALA A 95 -17.87 11.65 4.47
CA ALA A 95 -17.65 11.47 3.04
C ALA A 95 -16.95 10.11 2.74
N THR A 96 -16.01 9.70 3.60
CA THR A 96 -15.35 8.40 3.48
C THR A 96 -16.32 7.25 3.71
N GLU A 97 -17.25 7.35 4.66
CA GLU A 97 -18.28 6.32 4.86
C GLU A 97 -19.20 6.20 3.65
N THR A 98 -19.61 7.33 3.08
CA THR A 98 -20.42 7.36 1.84
C THR A 98 -19.67 6.68 0.69
N TRP A 99 -18.40 7.02 0.50
CA TRP A 99 -17.54 6.37 -0.49
C TRP A 99 -17.39 4.86 -0.25
N ALA A 100 -17.08 4.46 0.98
CA ALA A 100 -16.88 3.05 1.32
C ALA A 100 -18.15 2.22 1.07
N ARG A 101 -19.33 2.78 1.38
CA ARG A 101 -20.62 2.17 1.08
C ARG A 101 -20.82 1.99 -0.42
N GLY A 102 -20.50 3.02 -1.22
CA GLY A 102 -20.56 2.93 -2.69
C GLY A 102 -19.60 1.86 -3.25
N VAL A 103 -18.39 1.73 -2.67
CA VAL A 103 -17.46 0.64 -3.05
C VAL A 103 -18.06 -0.72 -2.73
N VAL A 104 -18.65 -0.92 -1.54
CA VAL A 104 -19.28 -2.19 -1.12
C VAL A 104 -20.45 -2.53 -2.04
N ASP A 105 -21.29 -1.56 -2.39
CA ASP A 105 -22.44 -1.72 -3.28
C ASP A 105 -22.01 -2.11 -4.72
N ASN A 106 -20.77 -1.79 -5.10
CA ASN A 106 -20.20 -2.08 -6.40
C ASN A 106 -19.38 -3.38 -6.44
N LEU A 107 -19.26 -4.09 -5.31
CA LEU A 107 -18.53 -5.35 -5.30
C LEU A 107 -19.21 -6.43 -6.13
N ALA A 108 -18.44 -7.14 -6.94
CA ALA A 108 -18.90 -8.30 -7.72
C ALA A 108 -19.15 -9.54 -6.85
N ARG A 109 -18.52 -9.60 -5.69
CA ARG A 109 -18.62 -10.68 -4.72
C ARG A 109 -18.26 -10.20 -3.32
N LYS A 110 -18.59 -10.97 -2.30
CA LYS A 110 -18.13 -10.73 -0.93
C LYS A 110 -16.60 -10.63 -0.89
N PRO A 111 -16.05 -9.69 -0.11
CA PRO A 111 -14.61 -9.55 0.08
C PRO A 111 -13.97 -10.85 0.53
N GLN A 112 -12.90 -11.30 -0.17
CA GLN A 112 -12.25 -12.57 0.15
C GLN A 112 -10.84 -12.67 -0.46
N GLY A 113 -10.04 -13.60 0.07
CA GLY A 113 -8.72 -13.92 -0.44
C GLY A 113 -7.70 -12.80 -0.20
N ASN A 114 -6.56 -12.94 -0.84
CA ASN A 114 -5.47 -11.95 -0.81
C ASN A 114 -5.42 -11.14 -2.13
N ASP A 115 -4.42 -10.28 -2.29
CA ASP A 115 -4.31 -9.42 -3.49
C ASP A 115 -4.11 -10.24 -4.78
N ARG A 116 -3.37 -11.37 -4.75
CA ARG A 116 -3.27 -12.28 -5.91
C ARG A 116 -4.62 -12.86 -6.31
N SER A 117 -5.47 -13.15 -5.33
CA SER A 117 -6.84 -13.64 -5.58
C SER A 117 -7.72 -12.63 -6.29
N GLN A 118 -7.42 -11.32 -6.14
CA GLN A 118 -8.13 -10.28 -6.87
C GLN A 118 -7.69 -10.25 -8.34
N ALA A 119 -6.39 -10.34 -8.62
CA ALA A 119 -5.88 -10.45 -9.99
C ALA A 119 -6.42 -11.70 -10.70
N LYS A 120 -6.45 -12.87 -9.99
CA LYS A 120 -7.08 -14.09 -10.48
C LYS A 120 -8.55 -13.87 -10.84
N ALA A 121 -9.30 -13.15 -10.00
CA ALA A 121 -10.71 -12.89 -10.25
C ALA A 121 -10.93 -12.04 -11.50
N ILE A 122 -10.07 -11.06 -11.76
CA ILE A 122 -10.09 -10.28 -13.01
C ILE A 122 -9.78 -11.19 -14.21
N PHE A 123 -8.74 -12.02 -14.12
CA PHE A 123 -8.40 -13.00 -15.17
C PHE A 123 -9.59 -13.91 -15.51
N GLN A 124 -10.31 -14.37 -14.50
CA GLN A 124 -11.48 -15.23 -14.64
C GLN A 124 -12.77 -14.53 -15.08
N GLY A 125 -12.74 -13.18 -15.22
CA GLY A 125 -13.93 -12.41 -15.62
C GLY A 125 -14.96 -12.20 -14.51
N LEU A 126 -14.61 -12.47 -13.26
CA LEU A 126 -15.51 -12.27 -12.09
C LEU A 126 -15.65 -10.80 -11.70
N CYS A 127 -14.67 -9.99 -12.01
CA CYS A 127 -14.68 -8.54 -11.83
C CYS A 127 -13.74 -7.88 -12.85
N ASP A 128 -13.81 -6.57 -12.95
CA ASP A 128 -13.06 -5.81 -13.94
C ASP A 128 -12.03 -4.88 -13.32
N VAL A 129 -12.24 -4.48 -12.07
CA VAL A 129 -11.37 -3.61 -11.28
C VAL A 129 -11.11 -4.25 -9.92
N ALA A 130 -9.91 -4.11 -9.41
CA ALA A 130 -9.60 -4.56 -8.06
C ALA A 130 -8.56 -3.66 -7.38
N ILE A 131 -8.55 -3.69 -6.03
CA ILE A 131 -7.59 -3.00 -5.20
C ILE A 131 -6.49 -3.97 -4.80
N MET A 132 -5.22 -3.65 -5.07
CA MET A 132 -4.09 -4.47 -4.64
C MET A 132 -2.82 -3.65 -4.42
N ASN A 133 -1.85 -4.22 -3.71
CA ASN A 133 -0.52 -3.61 -3.61
C ASN A 133 0.28 -3.90 -4.89
N SER A 134 1.02 -2.91 -5.36
CA SER A 134 1.76 -2.97 -6.63
C SER A 134 2.78 -4.10 -6.69
N TYR A 135 3.48 -4.40 -5.59
CA TYR A 135 4.51 -5.43 -5.55
C TYR A 135 3.97 -6.85 -5.86
N TYR A 136 2.70 -7.13 -5.62
CA TYR A 136 2.11 -8.42 -6.03
C TYR A 136 2.13 -8.62 -7.54
N TYR A 137 2.03 -7.53 -8.32
CA TYR A 137 2.13 -7.61 -9.78
C TYR A 137 3.53 -8.12 -10.19
N GLY A 138 4.59 -7.49 -9.66
CA GLY A 138 5.96 -7.95 -9.92
C GLY A 138 6.19 -9.40 -9.48
N ASN A 139 5.75 -9.74 -8.26
CA ASN A 139 5.87 -11.11 -7.75
C ASN A 139 5.11 -12.15 -8.59
N MET A 140 3.96 -11.80 -9.17
CA MET A 140 3.23 -12.69 -10.08
C MET A 140 3.92 -12.80 -11.44
N LYS A 141 4.39 -11.67 -11.98
CA LYS A 141 5.01 -11.59 -13.31
C LYS A 141 6.33 -12.37 -13.38
N PHE A 142 7.16 -12.31 -12.32
CA PHE A 142 8.50 -12.91 -12.29
C PHE A 142 8.60 -14.15 -11.42
N GLY A 143 7.55 -14.53 -10.70
CA GLY A 143 7.52 -15.75 -9.90
C GLY A 143 7.47 -17.03 -10.73
N ASP A 144 7.57 -18.18 -10.07
CA ASP A 144 7.65 -19.49 -10.74
C ASP A 144 6.31 -20.06 -11.18
N LYS A 145 5.18 -19.48 -10.73
CA LYS A 145 3.84 -20.01 -10.98
C LYS A 145 3.29 -19.49 -12.31
N ALA A 146 3.14 -20.39 -13.29
CA ALA A 146 2.67 -20.05 -14.64
C ALA A 146 1.29 -19.37 -14.63
N ASP A 147 0.35 -19.87 -13.83
CA ASP A 147 -0.99 -19.30 -13.69
C ASP A 147 -0.96 -17.83 -13.18
N GLN A 148 -0.04 -17.51 -12.27
CA GLN A 148 0.11 -16.14 -11.76
C GLN A 148 0.66 -15.19 -12.82
N LYS A 149 1.51 -15.66 -13.72
CA LYS A 149 1.98 -14.86 -14.87
C LYS A 149 0.82 -14.48 -15.79
N ASP A 150 -0.10 -15.42 -16.04
CA ASP A 150 -1.30 -15.15 -16.84
C ASP A 150 -2.20 -14.10 -16.15
N TRP A 151 -2.35 -14.19 -14.82
CA TRP A 151 -3.11 -13.18 -14.07
C TRP A 151 -2.47 -11.79 -14.18
N ALA A 152 -1.14 -11.71 -14.03
CA ALA A 152 -0.41 -10.45 -14.18
C ALA A 152 -0.54 -9.89 -15.61
N GLN A 153 -0.47 -10.73 -16.64
CA GLN A 153 -0.62 -10.29 -18.03
C GLN A 153 -2.01 -9.74 -18.34
N SER A 154 -3.06 -10.20 -17.65
CA SER A 154 -4.45 -9.81 -17.87
C SER A 154 -4.82 -8.43 -17.30
N ILE A 155 -4.00 -7.88 -16.42
CA ILE A 155 -4.29 -6.64 -15.68
C ILE A 155 -3.38 -5.49 -16.10
N ARG A 156 -3.92 -4.26 -15.98
CA ARG A 156 -3.20 -2.99 -16.08
C ARG A 156 -3.08 -2.37 -14.69
N LEU A 157 -1.91 -1.81 -14.37
CA LEU A 157 -1.71 -1.03 -13.15
C LEU A 157 -2.27 0.37 -13.31
N VAL A 158 -2.96 0.87 -12.31
CA VAL A 158 -3.47 2.25 -12.24
C VAL A 158 -3.02 2.88 -10.93
N PHE A 159 -2.04 3.76 -11.00
CA PHE A 159 -1.65 4.62 -9.89
C PHE A 159 -2.66 5.75 -9.77
N THR A 160 -3.40 5.77 -8.67
CA THR A 160 -4.57 6.64 -8.51
C THR A 160 -4.23 8.07 -8.13
N ASN A 161 -5.22 8.97 -8.28
CA ASN A 161 -5.20 10.32 -7.73
C ASN A 161 -4.04 11.20 -8.22
N GLN A 162 -3.59 11.01 -9.46
CA GLN A 162 -2.42 11.69 -10.00
C GLN A 162 -2.65 13.18 -10.22
N SER A 163 -3.89 13.60 -10.47
CA SER A 163 -4.28 15.01 -10.62
C SER A 163 -4.50 15.75 -9.28
N ASN A 164 -4.52 15.01 -8.16
CA ASN A 164 -4.80 15.59 -6.85
C ASN A 164 -3.76 15.16 -5.80
N ARG A 165 -4.10 14.38 -4.76
CA ARG A 165 -3.20 14.06 -3.63
C ARG A 165 -2.09 13.05 -3.95
N GLY A 166 -2.20 12.29 -5.01
CA GLY A 166 -1.27 11.21 -5.34
C GLY A 166 -1.77 9.84 -4.87
N ASN A 167 -1.07 8.79 -5.29
CA ASN A 167 -1.39 7.41 -4.97
C ASN A 167 -1.14 7.09 -3.51
N HIS A 168 -2.09 6.40 -2.86
CA HIS A 168 -1.90 5.95 -1.47
C HIS A 168 -0.68 5.05 -1.32
N MET A 169 0.19 5.44 -0.37
CA MET A 169 1.42 4.72 -0.03
C MET A 169 1.35 4.16 1.39
N ASN A 170 2.06 3.07 1.62
CA ASN A 170 2.30 2.51 2.94
C ASN A 170 3.72 1.96 2.97
N ILE A 171 4.22 1.56 4.14
CA ILE A 171 5.61 1.14 4.34
C ILE A 171 5.73 -0.32 4.78
N SER A 172 6.86 -0.92 4.45
CA SER A 172 7.46 -2.01 5.22
C SER A 172 8.54 -1.40 6.11
N GLY A 173 8.56 -1.76 7.38
CA GLY A 173 9.46 -1.10 8.33
C GLY A 173 9.69 -1.91 9.60
N GLY A 174 10.44 -1.34 10.51
CA GLY A 174 10.79 -1.97 11.77
C GLY A 174 11.33 -0.98 12.80
N GLY A 175 11.67 -1.48 13.96
CA GLY A 175 12.30 -0.74 15.06
C GLY A 175 13.11 -1.69 15.94
N VAL A 176 13.85 -1.14 16.88
CA VAL A 176 14.61 -1.92 17.85
C VAL A 176 13.69 -2.29 19.02
N ALA A 177 13.58 -3.57 19.33
CA ALA A 177 12.80 -4.02 20.49
C ALA A 177 13.36 -3.39 21.79
N LYS A 178 12.47 -2.95 22.69
CA LYS A 178 12.86 -2.23 23.91
C LYS A 178 13.91 -2.98 24.75
N TYR A 179 13.79 -4.30 24.82
CA TYR A 179 14.68 -5.17 25.61
C TYR A 179 15.66 -5.97 24.76
N ALA A 180 15.96 -5.49 23.52
CA ALA A 180 16.97 -6.14 22.69
C ALA A 180 18.33 -6.19 23.41
N LYS A 181 18.94 -7.39 23.44
CA LYS A 181 20.25 -7.59 24.09
C LYS A 181 21.39 -6.92 23.31
N ASN A 182 21.30 -6.91 21.97
CA ASN A 182 22.33 -6.40 21.06
C ASN A 182 21.82 -5.15 20.32
N LYS A 183 21.47 -4.09 21.05
CA LYS A 183 20.87 -2.85 20.46
C LYS A 183 21.77 -2.23 19.39
N MET A 184 23.08 -2.15 19.65
CA MET A 184 24.02 -1.56 18.68
C MET A 184 24.04 -2.33 17.34
N ALA A 185 24.06 -3.66 17.38
CA ALA A 185 23.98 -4.47 16.18
C ALA A 185 22.61 -4.33 15.46
N ALA A 186 21.53 -4.22 16.24
CA ALA A 186 20.21 -3.96 15.68
C ALA A 186 20.16 -2.59 14.96
N ILE A 187 20.70 -1.54 15.56
CA ILE A 187 20.78 -0.21 14.95
C ILE A 187 21.62 -0.25 13.67
N ALA A 188 22.80 -0.84 13.71
CA ALA A 188 23.66 -0.99 12.52
C ALA A 188 22.95 -1.76 11.39
N PHE A 189 22.14 -2.77 11.74
CA PHE A 189 21.33 -3.48 10.75
C PHE A 189 20.22 -2.59 10.15
N LEU A 190 19.53 -1.78 10.96
CA LEU A 190 18.54 -0.84 10.46
C LEU A 190 19.19 0.21 9.54
N GLU A 191 20.38 0.72 9.89
CA GLU A 191 21.15 1.65 9.05
C GLU A 191 21.49 1.00 7.71
N PHE A 192 22.03 -0.23 7.71
CA PHE A 192 22.30 -1.00 6.50
C PHE A 192 21.08 -1.14 5.59
N LEU A 193 19.88 -1.35 6.13
CA LEU A 193 18.66 -1.46 5.34
C LEU A 193 18.31 -0.18 4.57
N THR A 194 18.89 0.96 4.92
CA THR A 194 18.72 2.25 4.23
C THR A 194 19.83 2.58 3.22
N GLU A 195 20.88 1.76 3.16
CA GLU A 195 21.96 1.94 2.20
C GLU A 195 21.51 1.57 0.79
N GLU A 196 22.17 2.13 -0.21
CA GLU A 196 21.86 1.96 -1.64
C GLU A 196 21.68 0.49 -2.02
N LYS A 197 22.62 -0.38 -1.59
CA LYS A 197 22.58 -1.82 -1.89
C LYS A 197 21.32 -2.50 -1.37
N ALA A 198 20.94 -2.25 -0.11
CA ALA A 198 19.74 -2.83 0.48
C ALA A 198 18.47 -2.26 -0.17
N GLN A 199 18.47 -0.97 -0.48
CA GLN A 199 17.34 -0.31 -1.13
C GLN A 199 17.11 -0.84 -2.55
N HIS A 200 18.15 -1.15 -3.30
CA HIS A 200 18.02 -1.83 -4.60
C HIS A 200 17.45 -3.24 -4.46
N LEU A 201 17.84 -4.02 -3.43
CA LEU A 201 17.27 -5.35 -3.19
C LEU A 201 15.75 -5.28 -2.91
N TYR A 202 15.26 -4.28 -2.19
CA TYR A 202 13.81 -4.07 -2.03
C TYR A 202 13.12 -3.89 -3.40
N GLY A 203 13.69 -3.09 -4.29
CA GLY A 203 13.15 -2.85 -5.62
C GLY A 203 13.21 -4.08 -6.54
N GLU A 204 14.33 -4.76 -6.57
CA GLU A 204 14.60 -5.86 -7.50
C GLU A 204 13.94 -7.18 -7.10
N ILE A 205 13.87 -7.47 -5.80
CA ILE A 205 13.35 -8.74 -5.29
C ILE A 205 11.92 -8.64 -4.82
N ASN A 206 11.59 -7.57 -4.07
CA ASN A 206 10.27 -7.40 -3.47
C ASN A 206 9.33 -6.52 -4.29
N PHE A 207 9.85 -5.77 -5.29
CA PHE A 207 9.09 -4.79 -6.06
C PHE A 207 8.46 -3.70 -5.17
N GLU A 208 9.18 -3.30 -4.12
CA GLU A 208 8.84 -2.18 -3.24
C GLU A 208 9.77 -0.99 -3.52
N TYR A 209 9.24 0.22 -3.40
CA TYR A 209 9.98 1.45 -3.71
C TYR A 209 10.98 1.80 -2.59
N PRO A 210 12.17 2.33 -2.95
CA PRO A 210 13.15 2.75 -1.95
C PRO A 210 12.62 3.95 -1.14
N VAL A 211 12.96 4.01 0.14
CA VAL A 211 12.67 5.16 1.02
C VAL A 211 13.79 6.20 0.99
N ASN A 212 15.03 5.76 0.73
CA ASN A 212 16.17 6.66 0.64
C ASN A 212 16.07 7.51 -0.65
N PRO A 213 15.91 8.84 -0.53
CA PRO A 213 15.68 9.70 -1.70
C PRO A 213 16.89 9.78 -2.65
N SER A 214 18.07 9.33 -2.21
CA SER A 214 19.27 9.29 -3.05
C SER A 214 19.32 8.05 -3.95
N VAL A 215 18.45 7.05 -3.71
CA VAL A 215 18.41 5.81 -4.47
C VAL A 215 17.36 5.89 -5.57
N LEU A 216 17.80 5.74 -6.80
CA LEU A 216 16.91 5.79 -7.96
C LEU A 216 16.15 4.48 -8.12
N VAL A 217 14.87 4.62 -8.48
CA VAL A 217 14.05 3.48 -8.89
C VAL A 217 14.56 2.94 -10.23
N ASN A 218 14.79 1.64 -10.30
CA ASN A 218 15.32 0.97 -11.49
C ASN A 218 14.50 -0.27 -11.88
N GLY A 219 14.95 -0.99 -12.91
CA GLY A 219 14.38 -2.27 -13.32
C GLY A 219 12.88 -2.25 -13.58
N GLU A 220 12.18 -3.26 -13.07
CA GLU A 220 10.74 -3.41 -13.28
C GLU A 220 9.93 -2.26 -12.68
N LEU A 221 10.31 -1.77 -11.51
CA LEU A 221 9.62 -0.63 -10.89
C LEU A 221 9.66 0.62 -11.77
N ALA A 222 10.80 0.89 -12.42
CA ALA A 222 10.95 2.01 -13.33
C ALA A 222 10.05 1.84 -14.58
N SER A 223 9.82 0.59 -15.03
CA SER A 223 8.95 0.28 -16.17
C SER A 223 7.47 0.56 -15.93
N TRP A 224 7.05 0.64 -14.66
CA TRP A 224 5.67 0.99 -14.31
C TRP A 224 5.36 2.49 -14.46
N GLY A 225 6.37 3.28 -14.82
CA GLY A 225 6.26 4.72 -15.02
C GLY A 225 6.43 5.52 -13.72
N ARG A 226 6.53 6.84 -13.91
CA ARG A 226 6.57 7.79 -12.79
C ARG A 226 5.15 8.08 -12.33
N PHE A 227 4.95 8.14 -11.03
CA PHE A 227 3.69 8.56 -10.43
C PHE A 227 3.95 9.49 -9.24
N LYS A 228 2.95 10.25 -8.88
CA LYS A 228 2.93 11.10 -7.69
C LYS A 228 2.48 10.26 -6.49
N PRO A 229 3.34 10.01 -5.49
CA PRO A 229 2.92 9.38 -4.25
C PRO A 229 2.14 10.37 -3.38
N ASP A 230 1.18 9.87 -2.60
CA ASP A 230 0.61 10.62 -1.50
C ASP A 230 1.66 10.79 -0.40
N THR A 231 1.83 12.01 0.08
CA THR A 231 2.84 12.37 1.10
C THR A 231 2.30 12.39 2.53
N LEU A 232 1.09 11.85 2.75
CA LEU A 232 0.49 11.75 4.07
C LEU A 232 1.43 10.99 5.03
N PRO A 233 1.78 11.55 6.20
CA PRO A 233 2.62 10.87 7.17
C PRO A 233 2.01 9.53 7.63
N ILE A 234 2.83 8.50 7.74
CA ILE A 234 2.38 7.15 8.16
C ILE A 234 1.75 7.16 9.56
N GLU A 235 2.24 8.02 10.46
CA GLU A 235 1.62 8.20 11.78
C GLU A 235 0.17 8.69 11.70
N ARG A 236 -0.13 9.53 10.70
CA ARG A 236 -1.51 9.99 10.49
C ARG A 236 -2.44 8.85 10.09
N LEU A 237 -1.95 7.90 9.27
CA LEU A 237 -2.70 6.67 8.95
C LEU A 237 -2.98 5.84 10.19
N ALA A 238 -1.96 5.67 11.04
CA ALA A 238 -2.10 4.92 12.29
C ALA A 238 -3.12 5.57 13.24
N ALA A 239 -3.06 6.88 13.42
CA ALA A 239 -4.00 7.63 14.27
C ALA A 239 -5.46 7.53 13.78
N LEU A 240 -5.68 7.36 12.48
CA LEU A 240 -7.02 7.23 11.88
C LEU A 240 -7.49 5.79 11.73
N ALA A 241 -6.63 4.79 11.98
CA ALA A 241 -6.96 3.38 11.80
C ALA A 241 -8.18 2.90 12.63
N PRO A 242 -8.39 3.31 13.89
CA PRO A 242 -9.60 2.94 14.64
C PRO A 242 -10.87 3.46 13.97
N LYS A 243 -10.88 4.71 13.50
CA LYS A 243 -12.01 5.31 12.79
C LYS A 243 -12.27 4.62 11.45
N ALA A 244 -11.21 4.28 10.73
CA ALA A 244 -11.30 3.50 9.49
C ALA A 244 -11.94 2.13 9.74
N GLN A 245 -11.56 1.44 10.82
CA GLN A 245 -12.17 0.15 11.19
C GLN A 245 -13.67 0.31 11.48
N MET A 246 -14.07 1.34 12.20
CA MET A 246 -15.49 1.60 12.49
C MET A 246 -16.32 1.84 11.22
N ILE A 247 -15.77 2.55 10.23
CA ILE A 247 -16.42 2.73 8.93
C ILE A 247 -16.54 1.39 8.20
N ILE A 248 -15.45 0.62 8.12
CA ILE A 248 -15.42 -0.70 7.49
C ILE A 248 -16.50 -1.63 8.05
N ASP A 249 -16.61 -1.68 9.39
CA ASP A 249 -17.60 -2.51 10.08
C ASP A 249 -19.03 -2.05 9.78
N ARG A 250 -19.30 -0.74 9.79
CA ARG A 250 -20.62 -0.19 9.49
C ARG A 250 -21.08 -0.44 8.05
N VAL A 251 -20.18 -0.41 7.08
CA VAL A 251 -20.53 -0.63 5.67
C VAL A 251 -20.46 -2.11 5.26
N GLY A 252 -19.88 -2.97 6.10
CA GLY A 252 -19.76 -4.42 5.80
C GLY A 252 -18.72 -4.77 4.75
N TRP A 253 -17.64 -4.03 4.70
CA TRP A 253 -16.56 -4.26 3.71
C TRP A 253 -15.71 -5.47 4.01
#